data_c75812dd249276e6dce87121287541de
#
_entry.id   c75812dd249276e6dce87121287541de
#
_cell.length_a   1.000
_cell.length_b   1.000
_cell.length_c   1.000
_cell.angle_alpha   90.00
_cell.angle_beta   90.00
_cell.angle_gamma   90.00
#
_symmetry.space_group_name_H-M   'P 1'
#
loop_
_entity.id
_entity.type
_entity.pdbx_description
1 polymer ?
#
loop_
_entity_poly.entity_id
_entity_poly.type
_entity_poly.pdbx_seq_one_letter_code
_entity_poly.pdbx_strand_id
1 'polypeptide(L)'
;MLSAWSCRRSLAAATRNDTLVFVIEDDAQNGGDHVEAHRSIAFIVGPYVKQHALVSTRYNTINFVRTIEEVLGVSPLNLNDSVAQPMADVFDVTQSDWSYNAAPSALLYSTQLPLPPNTASSRIPKPRHNAAYWARVTKNMDFSKEDLVDDDQYAHILWKGIMGDKPYPKSFTEGSDR
;
A
#
# COMPACT_ATOMS: atom_id res chain seq x y z
N MET A 1 12.59 -2.31 -3.78
CA MET A 1 12.18 -2.05 -2.37
C MET A 1 13.11 -1.03 -1.75
N LEU A 2 12.65 0.21 -1.55
CA LEU A 2 13.38 1.17 -0.73
C LEU A 2 13.32 0.64 0.72
N SER A 3 14.44 0.19 1.25
CA SER A 3 14.49 -0.22 2.64
C SER A 3 14.11 0.96 3.53
N ALA A 4 13.45 0.71 4.68
CA ALA A 4 13.15 1.74 5.66
C ALA A 4 14.43 2.52 6.06
N TRP A 5 15.59 1.89 5.92
CA TRP A 5 16.89 2.51 6.15
C TRP A 5 17.27 3.52 5.06
N SER A 6 16.97 3.25 3.79
CA SER A 6 17.19 4.19 2.69
C SER A 6 16.30 5.43 2.84
N CYS A 7 15.03 5.24 3.21
CA CYS A 7 14.11 6.33 3.49
C CYS A 7 14.57 7.20 4.66
N ARG A 8 15.04 6.58 5.77
CA ARG A 8 15.58 7.32 6.93
C ARG A 8 16.78 8.19 6.56
N ARG A 9 17.66 7.71 5.69
CA ARG A 9 18.85 8.45 5.27
C ARG A 9 18.50 9.63 4.38
N SER A 10 17.54 9.47 3.49
CA SER A 10 17.04 10.55 2.62
C SER A 10 16.31 11.64 3.42
N LEU A 11 15.51 11.23 4.43
CA LEU A 11 14.73 12.16 5.25
C LEU A 11 15.54 12.83 6.38
N ALA A 12 16.74 12.36 6.67
CA ALA A 12 17.68 13.01 7.59
C ALA A 12 18.58 14.05 6.92
N ALA A 13 18.51 14.19 5.60
CA ALA A 13 19.31 15.11 4.83
C ALA A 13 18.84 16.57 4.97
N ALA A 14 19.68 17.53 4.58
CA ALA A 14 19.37 18.96 4.57
C ALA A 14 18.15 19.32 3.70
N THR A 15 17.81 18.45 2.73
CA THR A 15 16.67 18.58 1.82
C THR A 15 15.35 18.03 2.39
N ARG A 16 15.30 17.67 3.65
CA ARG A 16 14.12 17.04 4.29
C ARG A 16 12.82 17.82 4.07
N ASN A 17 12.89 19.15 4.13
CA ASN A 17 11.73 20.01 4.02
C ASN A 17 11.30 20.27 2.55
N ASP A 18 12.13 19.88 1.60
CA ASP A 18 11.93 20.08 0.16
C ASP A 18 11.77 18.74 -0.59
N THR A 19 11.54 17.66 0.16
CA THR A 19 11.46 16.32 -0.42
C THR A 19 10.14 15.65 -0.10
N LEU A 20 9.39 15.25 -1.13
CA LEU A 20 8.26 14.32 -1.03
C LEU A 20 8.68 12.94 -1.55
N VAL A 21 8.33 11.91 -0.81
CA VAL A 21 8.60 10.53 -1.18
C VAL A 21 7.27 9.83 -1.48
N PHE A 22 7.11 9.40 -2.72
CA PHE A 22 5.99 8.60 -3.17
C PHE A 22 6.44 7.14 -3.25
N VAL A 23 5.72 6.26 -2.59
CA VAL A 23 5.97 4.81 -2.60
C VAL A 23 4.70 4.14 -3.06
N ILE A 24 4.80 3.37 -4.12
CA ILE A 24 3.71 2.58 -4.66
C ILE A 24 4.25 1.20 -5.03
N GLU A 25 3.44 0.18 -4.81
CA GLU A 25 3.69 -1.16 -5.34
C GLU A 25 3.25 -1.19 -6.79
N ASP A 26 4.05 -1.79 -7.67
CA ASP A 26 3.70 -1.94 -9.09
C ASP A 26 2.60 -2.99 -9.28
N ASP A 27 2.86 -4.24 -8.88
CA ASP A 27 1.88 -5.31 -8.82
C ASP A 27 2.32 -6.39 -7.81
N ALA A 28 1.40 -7.27 -7.45
CA ALA A 28 1.70 -8.45 -6.66
C ALA A 28 2.36 -9.52 -7.54
N GLN A 29 3.48 -10.09 -7.08
CA GLN A 29 4.28 -11.02 -7.87
C GLN A 29 3.66 -12.42 -8.01
N ASN A 30 2.70 -12.76 -7.14
CA ASN A 30 2.10 -14.10 -7.11
C ASN A 30 0.85 -14.12 -6.23
N GLY A 31 0.02 -15.15 -6.39
CA GLY A 31 -1.19 -15.38 -5.60
C GLY A 31 -2.42 -14.70 -6.18
N GLY A 32 -3.47 -14.59 -5.36
CA GLY A 32 -4.75 -14.01 -5.78
C GLY A 32 -4.62 -12.56 -6.24
N ASP A 33 -3.89 -11.73 -5.50
CA ASP A 33 -3.68 -10.32 -5.85
C ASP A 33 -2.86 -10.11 -7.13
N HIS A 34 -2.17 -11.14 -7.64
CA HIS A 34 -1.50 -11.07 -8.95
C HIS A 34 -2.52 -11.12 -10.10
N VAL A 35 -3.60 -11.84 -9.92
CA VAL A 35 -4.69 -11.97 -10.90
C VAL A 35 -5.73 -10.87 -10.72
N GLU A 36 -6.11 -10.61 -9.47
CA GLU A 36 -7.09 -9.57 -9.07
C GLU A 36 -6.35 -8.34 -8.52
N ALA A 37 -5.60 -7.67 -9.40
CA ALA A 37 -4.72 -6.56 -9.05
C ALA A 37 -5.46 -5.22 -8.87
N HIS A 38 -6.59 -5.22 -8.15
CA HIS A 38 -7.42 -4.04 -7.95
C HIS A 38 -6.88 -3.05 -6.93
N ARG A 39 -5.85 -3.43 -6.17
CA ARG A 39 -5.28 -2.60 -5.13
C ARG A 39 -3.81 -2.89 -4.94
N SER A 40 -3.07 -1.85 -4.65
CA SER A 40 -1.68 -1.95 -4.23
C SER A 40 -1.41 -1.06 -3.02
N ILE A 41 -0.30 -1.29 -2.37
CA ILE A 41 0.12 -0.51 -1.21
C ILE A 41 0.72 0.80 -1.69
N ALA A 42 0.27 1.92 -1.10
CA ALA A 42 0.78 3.24 -1.44
C ALA A 42 1.02 4.07 -0.18
N PHE A 43 2.14 4.81 -0.16
CA PHE A 43 2.48 5.74 0.90
C PHE A 43 3.03 7.02 0.32
N ILE A 44 2.70 8.15 0.96
CA ILE A 44 3.32 9.44 0.67
C ILE A 44 3.90 9.97 1.97
N VAL A 45 5.15 10.41 1.92
CA VAL A 45 5.88 10.88 3.10
C VAL A 45 6.61 12.18 2.75
N GLY A 46 6.49 13.17 3.62
CA GLY A 46 7.19 14.43 3.46
C GLY A 46 6.48 15.61 4.14
N PRO A 47 6.99 16.84 3.95
CA PRO A 47 6.31 18.03 4.41
C PRO A 47 4.96 18.20 3.74
N TYR A 48 4.03 18.84 4.42
CA TYR A 48 2.67 19.12 3.93
C TYR A 48 1.80 17.86 3.67
N VAL A 49 2.31 16.66 3.92
CA VAL A 49 1.50 15.43 3.87
C VAL A 49 0.76 15.27 5.19
N LYS A 50 -0.52 14.94 5.14
CA LYS A 50 -1.31 14.62 6.33
C LYS A 50 -0.68 13.45 7.08
N GLN A 51 -0.25 13.70 8.32
CA GLN A 51 0.44 12.69 9.11
C GLN A 51 -0.54 11.72 9.75
N HIS A 52 -0.17 10.44 9.81
CA HIS A 52 -0.99 9.37 10.38
C HIS A 52 -2.39 9.25 9.78
N ALA A 53 -2.58 9.78 8.58
CA ALA A 53 -3.86 9.73 7.88
C ALA A 53 -4.00 8.46 7.04
N LEU A 54 -5.20 7.93 7.00
CA LEU A 54 -5.64 6.96 6.02
C LEU A 54 -6.59 7.66 5.06
N VAL A 55 -6.21 7.76 3.79
CA VAL A 55 -7.04 8.33 2.73
C VAL A 55 -7.70 7.17 1.99
N SER A 56 -9.03 7.19 1.95
CA SER A 56 -9.84 6.14 1.33
C SER A 56 -10.40 6.53 -0.05
N THR A 57 -10.05 7.69 -0.57
CA THR A 57 -10.36 8.08 -1.93
C THR A 57 -9.68 7.12 -2.91
N ARG A 58 -10.43 6.64 -3.91
CA ARG A 58 -9.89 5.75 -4.92
C ARG A 58 -8.92 6.51 -5.82
N TYR A 59 -7.68 6.09 -5.80
CA TYR A 59 -6.63 6.58 -6.69
C TYR A 59 -5.97 5.41 -7.42
N ASN A 60 -5.45 5.69 -8.59
CA ASN A 60 -4.64 4.75 -9.36
C ASN A 60 -3.24 5.34 -9.64
N THR A 61 -2.39 4.60 -10.30
CA THR A 61 -1.02 5.01 -10.63
C THR A 61 -0.97 6.33 -11.41
N ILE A 62 -1.97 6.61 -12.25
CA ILE A 62 -2.02 7.83 -13.04
C ILE A 62 -2.24 9.06 -12.13
N ASN A 63 -3.05 8.92 -11.07
CA ASN A 63 -3.24 9.98 -10.09
C ASN A 63 -1.92 10.29 -9.35
N PHE A 64 -1.08 9.27 -9.08
CA PHE A 64 0.27 9.48 -8.54
C PHE A 64 1.15 10.30 -9.49
N VAL A 65 1.20 9.91 -10.77
CA VAL A 65 1.95 10.64 -11.79
C VAL A 65 1.46 12.08 -11.87
N ARG A 66 0.16 12.29 -11.97
CA ARG A 66 -0.44 13.62 -12.02
C ARG A 66 -0.10 14.47 -10.79
N THR A 67 -0.10 13.86 -9.62
CA THR A 67 0.24 14.56 -8.38
C THR A 67 1.72 14.99 -8.36
N ILE A 68 2.61 14.13 -8.85
CA ILE A 68 4.04 14.45 -8.96
C ILE A 68 4.25 15.61 -9.95
N GLU A 69 3.57 15.60 -11.09
CA GLU A 69 3.63 16.66 -12.09
C GLU A 69 3.16 18.00 -11.51
N GLU A 70 2.05 18.03 -10.77
CA GLU A 70 1.55 19.24 -10.10
C GLU A 70 2.54 19.77 -9.07
N VAL A 71 3.12 18.88 -8.25
CA VAL A 71 4.11 19.27 -7.24
C VAL A 71 5.38 19.85 -7.88
N LEU A 72 5.79 19.31 -9.03
CA LEU A 72 6.97 19.78 -9.75
C LEU A 72 6.68 20.97 -10.66
N GLY A 73 5.42 21.31 -10.90
CA GLY A 73 5.01 22.36 -11.82
C GLY A 73 5.35 22.04 -13.28
N VAL A 74 5.35 20.76 -13.64
CA VAL A 74 5.59 20.30 -15.01
C VAL A 74 4.30 19.99 -15.74
N SER A 75 4.33 20.10 -17.07
CA SER A 75 3.17 19.75 -17.90
C SER A 75 2.93 18.24 -17.89
N PRO A 76 1.67 17.80 -18.08
CA PRO A 76 1.35 16.39 -18.24
C PRO A 76 2.13 15.73 -19.38
N LEU A 77 2.52 14.47 -19.19
CA LEU A 77 3.27 13.70 -20.18
C LEU A 77 2.39 13.25 -21.34
N ASN A 78 1.11 12.99 -21.07
CA ASN A 78 0.17 12.53 -22.10
C ASN A 78 -1.29 12.83 -21.71
N LEU A 79 -2.24 12.32 -22.51
CA LEU A 79 -3.67 12.61 -22.31
C LEU A 79 -4.21 11.99 -21.01
N ASN A 80 -3.75 10.82 -20.62
CA ASN A 80 -4.29 10.12 -19.45
C ASN A 80 -4.02 10.87 -18.16
N ASP A 81 -2.78 11.32 -17.96
CA ASP A 81 -2.39 12.10 -16.78
C ASP A 81 -2.96 13.52 -16.82
N SER A 82 -3.11 14.11 -18.02
CA SER A 82 -3.70 15.46 -18.16
C SER A 82 -5.13 15.56 -17.66
N VAL A 83 -5.91 14.49 -17.75
CA VAL A 83 -7.32 14.44 -17.29
C VAL A 83 -7.46 13.84 -15.90
N ALA A 84 -6.40 13.27 -15.35
CA ALA A 84 -6.42 12.67 -14.02
C ALA A 84 -6.49 13.73 -12.92
N GLN A 85 -7.19 13.40 -11.84
CA GLN A 85 -7.25 14.25 -10.66
C GLN A 85 -5.98 14.09 -9.81
N PRO A 86 -5.31 15.16 -9.38
CA PRO A 86 -4.23 15.07 -8.40
C PRO A 86 -4.80 14.66 -7.04
N MET A 87 -3.96 14.00 -6.24
CA MET A 87 -4.32 13.49 -4.92
C MET A 87 -4.29 14.62 -3.86
N ALA A 88 -5.11 15.65 -4.03
CA ALA A 88 -5.07 16.85 -3.19
C ALA A 88 -5.42 16.58 -1.71
N ASP A 89 -6.28 15.59 -1.45
CA ASP A 89 -6.76 15.25 -0.11
C ASP A 89 -5.72 14.54 0.77
N VAL A 90 -4.56 14.15 0.21
CA VAL A 90 -3.44 13.61 1.00
C VAL A 90 -2.58 14.70 1.61
N PHE A 91 -2.76 15.96 1.20
CA PHE A 91 -1.96 17.08 1.66
C PHE A 91 -2.69 17.96 2.69
N ASP A 92 -1.91 18.59 3.55
CA ASP A 92 -2.31 19.66 4.43
C ASP A 92 -1.26 20.77 4.35
N VAL A 93 -1.55 21.81 3.59
CA VAL A 93 -0.64 22.92 3.34
C VAL A 93 -0.37 23.78 4.58
N THR A 94 -1.14 23.60 5.63
CA THR A 94 -0.91 24.29 6.92
C THR A 94 0.11 23.58 7.78
N GLN A 95 0.44 22.33 7.45
CA GLN A 95 1.35 21.48 8.20
C GLN A 95 2.75 21.50 7.57
N SER A 96 3.63 22.34 8.11
CA SER A 96 5.04 22.43 7.69
C SER A 96 5.97 21.54 8.52
N ASP A 97 5.66 21.37 9.82
CA ASP A 97 6.47 20.55 10.71
C ASP A 97 6.10 19.08 10.59
N TRP A 98 7.08 18.26 10.30
CA TRP A 98 6.93 16.83 10.22
C TRP A 98 8.18 16.11 10.72
N SER A 99 7.98 14.92 11.24
CA SER A 99 9.07 14.06 11.68
C SER A 99 8.78 12.61 11.30
N TYR A 100 9.82 11.89 10.95
CA TYR A 100 9.73 10.48 10.65
C TYR A 100 10.84 9.70 11.36
N ASN A 101 10.43 8.76 12.19
CA ASN A 101 11.32 7.80 12.81
C ASN A 101 11.04 6.40 12.25
N ALA A 102 11.95 5.88 11.47
CA ALA A 102 11.83 4.51 10.94
C ALA A 102 11.85 3.51 12.10
N ALA A 103 10.79 2.74 12.24
CA ALA A 103 10.72 1.58 13.12
C ALA A 103 10.73 0.31 12.25
N PRO A 104 11.92 -0.26 11.95
CA PRO A 104 12.03 -1.43 11.10
C PRO A 104 11.21 -2.59 11.68
N SER A 105 10.29 -3.13 10.89
CA SER A 105 9.55 -4.32 11.29
C SER A 105 10.48 -5.53 11.39
N ALA A 106 10.27 -6.40 12.40
CA ALA A 106 10.95 -7.68 12.49
C ALA A 106 10.74 -8.56 11.23
N LEU A 107 9.66 -8.32 10.48
CA LEU A 107 9.39 -8.99 9.19
C LEU A 107 10.43 -8.69 8.11
N LEU A 108 11.15 -7.57 8.18
CA LEU A 108 12.21 -7.25 7.22
C LEU A 108 13.34 -8.29 7.23
N TYR A 109 13.52 -8.98 8.34
CA TYR A 109 14.52 -10.06 8.44
C TYR A 109 14.04 -11.37 7.79
N SER A 110 12.77 -11.46 7.40
CA SER A 110 12.16 -12.62 6.74
C SER A 110 12.06 -12.52 5.23
N THR A 111 12.52 -11.42 4.62
CA THR A 111 12.39 -11.15 3.18
C THR A 111 13.42 -11.85 2.30
N GLN A 112 14.33 -12.64 2.88
CA GLN A 112 15.29 -13.45 2.11
C GLN A 112 14.67 -14.81 1.74
N LEU A 113 14.69 -15.14 0.46
CA LEU A 113 14.28 -16.45 -0.04
C LEU A 113 15.49 -17.20 -0.62
N PRO A 114 15.77 -18.44 -0.18
CA PRO A 114 15.10 -19.13 0.95
C PRO A 114 15.41 -18.45 2.30
N LEU A 115 14.49 -18.56 3.24
CA LEU A 115 14.68 -18.03 4.58
C LEU A 115 15.96 -18.62 5.20
N PRO A 116 16.81 -17.79 5.84
CA PRO A 116 18.01 -18.31 6.48
C PRO A 116 17.64 -19.32 7.57
N PRO A 117 18.29 -20.47 7.62
CA PRO A 117 17.99 -21.48 8.64
C PRO A 117 18.28 -20.93 10.04
N ASN A 118 17.28 -20.94 10.89
CA ASN A 118 17.33 -20.90 12.36
C ASN A 118 17.71 -19.62 13.13
N THR A 119 18.35 -18.63 12.59
CA THR A 119 18.77 -17.48 13.40
C THR A 119 17.72 -16.38 13.53
N ALA A 120 16.78 -16.33 12.62
CA ALA A 120 15.71 -15.32 12.60
C ALA A 120 14.34 -15.87 13.02
N SER A 121 14.20 -17.18 13.25
CA SER A 121 12.90 -17.83 13.46
C SER A 121 12.13 -17.35 14.68
N SER A 122 12.83 -16.85 15.70
CA SER A 122 12.19 -16.28 16.91
C SER A 122 11.65 -14.87 16.69
N ARG A 123 12.06 -14.17 15.62
CA ARG A 123 11.66 -12.78 15.30
C ARG A 123 10.66 -12.70 14.18
N ILE A 124 10.47 -13.77 13.40
CA ILE A 124 9.51 -13.82 12.31
C ILE A 124 8.15 -14.16 12.90
N PRO A 125 7.14 -13.29 12.79
CA PRO A 125 5.78 -13.65 13.19
C PRO A 125 5.34 -14.88 12.39
N LYS A 126 4.87 -15.90 13.10
CA LYS A 126 4.32 -17.08 12.43
C LYS A 126 3.04 -16.66 11.68
N PRO A 127 2.85 -17.10 10.44
CA PRO A 127 1.60 -16.90 9.72
C PRO A 127 0.44 -17.42 10.58
N ARG A 128 -0.63 -16.63 10.73
CA ARG A 128 -1.83 -17.05 11.47
C ARG A 128 -2.48 -18.26 10.82
N HIS A 129 -2.42 -18.33 9.50
CA HIS A 129 -3.01 -19.38 8.69
C HIS A 129 -1.95 -19.92 7.71
N ASN A 130 -2.08 -21.20 7.40
CA ASN A 130 -1.21 -21.88 6.42
C ASN A 130 -1.87 -21.90 5.01
N ALA A 131 -1.13 -22.38 4.03
CA ALA A 131 -1.61 -22.49 2.65
C ALA A 131 -2.91 -23.31 2.52
N ALA A 132 -3.09 -24.37 3.34
CA ALA A 132 -4.31 -25.19 3.31
C ALA A 132 -5.55 -24.40 3.79
N TYR A 133 -5.39 -23.49 4.73
CA TYR A 133 -6.47 -22.59 5.13
C TYR A 133 -6.89 -21.72 3.96
N TRP A 134 -5.94 -21.03 3.33
CA TRP A 134 -6.22 -20.14 2.21
C TRP A 134 -6.85 -20.87 1.03
N ALA A 135 -6.28 -22.01 0.64
CA ALA A 135 -6.85 -22.84 -0.42
C ALA A 135 -8.30 -23.27 -0.14
N ARG A 136 -8.64 -23.52 1.13
CA ARG A 136 -9.99 -23.87 1.53
C ARG A 136 -10.97 -22.71 1.43
N VAL A 137 -10.59 -21.53 1.92
CA VAL A 137 -11.51 -20.37 1.97
C VAL A 137 -11.72 -19.72 0.62
N THR A 138 -10.76 -19.87 -0.30
CA THR A 138 -10.83 -19.34 -1.67
C THR A 138 -11.19 -20.40 -2.71
N LYS A 139 -11.52 -21.63 -2.32
CA LYS A 139 -11.71 -22.78 -3.24
C LYS A 139 -12.78 -22.58 -4.31
N ASN A 140 -13.75 -21.70 -4.08
CA ASN A 140 -14.85 -21.41 -5.00
C ASN A 140 -14.62 -20.12 -5.80
N MET A 141 -13.48 -19.49 -5.65
CA MET A 141 -13.10 -18.30 -6.38
C MET A 141 -12.35 -18.68 -7.64
N ASP A 142 -12.64 -18.01 -8.73
CA ASP A 142 -11.97 -18.22 -10.01
C ASP A 142 -10.88 -17.17 -10.22
N PHE A 143 -9.64 -17.57 -10.02
CA PHE A 143 -8.45 -16.74 -10.26
C PHE A 143 -7.84 -17.02 -11.65
N SER A 144 -8.60 -17.51 -12.61
CA SER A 144 -8.08 -17.78 -13.95
C SER A 144 -7.89 -16.53 -14.81
N LYS A 145 -8.64 -15.47 -14.49
CA LYS A 145 -8.59 -14.15 -15.15
C LYS A 145 -8.98 -13.07 -14.15
N GLU A 146 -8.64 -11.82 -14.50
CA GLU A 146 -9.09 -10.61 -13.79
C GLU A 146 -10.61 -10.51 -13.77
N ASP A 147 -11.14 -9.84 -12.77
CA ASP A 147 -12.57 -9.50 -12.59
C ASP A 147 -13.52 -10.70 -12.46
N LEU A 148 -13.02 -11.90 -12.18
CA LEU A 148 -13.86 -13.09 -11.95
C LEU A 148 -14.11 -13.35 -10.46
N VAL A 149 -13.34 -12.73 -9.58
CA VAL A 149 -13.51 -12.82 -8.13
C VAL A 149 -14.34 -11.65 -7.64
N ASP A 150 -15.34 -11.92 -6.83
CA ASP A 150 -16.12 -10.88 -6.16
C ASP A 150 -15.26 -10.16 -5.12
N ASP A 151 -15.01 -8.87 -5.35
CA ASP A 151 -14.12 -8.03 -4.55
C ASP A 151 -14.53 -7.96 -3.08
N ASP A 152 -15.82 -7.83 -2.82
CA ASP A 152 -16.34 -7.69 -1.46
C ASP A 152 -16.19 -9.00 -0.70
N GLN A 153 -16.53 -10.12 -1.34
CA GLN A 153 -16.34 -11.44 -0.76
C GLN A 153 -14.86 -11.72 -0.48
N TYR A 154 -13.98 -11.36 -1.41
CA TYR A 154 -12.53 -11.55 -1.25
C TYR A 154 -11.99 -10.68 -0.13
N ALA A 155 -12.38 -9.42 -0.06
CA ALA A 155 -11.99 -8.50 1.00
C ALA A 155 -12.43 -8.99 2.39
N HIS A 156 -13.62 -9.54 2.52
CA HIS A 156 -14.11 -10.15 3.77
C HIS A 156 -13.28 -11.38 4.18
N ILE A 157 -12.91 -12.23 3.22
CA ILE A 157 -12.06 -13.40 3.48
C ILE A 157 -10.67 -12.97 3.95
N LEU A 158 -10.05 -11.99 3.28
CA LEU A 158 -8.75 -11.44 3.67
C LEU A 158 -8.83 -10.81 5.07
N TRP A 159 -9.86 -10.00 5.32
CA TRP A 159 -10.07 -9.38 6.63
C TRP A 159 -10.16 -10.42 7.74
N LYS A 160 -11.03 -11.42 7.57
CA LYS A 160 -11.18 -12.48 8.56
C LYS A 160 -9.90 -13.29 8.76
N GLY A 161 -9.17 -13.56 7.70
CA GLY A 161 -7.91 -14.29 7.76
C GLY A 161 -6.81 -13.51 8.49
N ILE A 162 -6.72 -12.22 8.29
CA ILE A 162 -5.67 -11.36 8.86
C ILE A 162 -6.07 -10.85 10.25
N MET A 163 -7.29 -10.35 10.40
CA MET A 163 -7.78 -9.67 11.59
C MET A 163 -8.51 -10.60 12.58
N GLY A 164 -8.84 -11.83 12.15
CA GLY A 164 -9.56 -12.81 12.97
C GLY A 164 -11.02 -12.43 13.18
N ASP A 165 -11.47 -12.43 14.44
CA ASP A 165 -12.87 -12.16 14.79
C ASP A 165 -13.22 -10.66 14.90
N LYS A 166 -12.29 -9.78 14.49
CA LYS A 166 -12.61 -8.35 14.45
C LYS A 166 -13.68 -8.09 13.39
N PRO A 167 -14.72 -7.29 13.72
CA PRO A 167 -15.77 -6.97 12.76
C PRO A 167 -15.19 -6.25 11.54
N TYR A 168 -15.74 -6.53 10.37
CA TYR A 168 -15.40 -5.81 9.15
C TYR A 168 -15.81 -4.33 9.28
N PRO A 169 -14.95 -3.37 8.91
CA PRO A 169 -15.26 -1.96 9.07
C PRO A 169 -16.45 -1.52 8.21
N LYS A 170 -17.42 -0.86 8.82
CA LYS A 170 -18.61 -0.34 8.10
C LYS A 170 -18.25 0.69 7.03
N SER A 171 -17.18 1.45 7.23
CA SER A 171 -16.70 2.44 6.26
C SER A 171 -16.27 1.84 4.91
N PHE A 172 -16.01 0.54 4.85
CA PHE A 172 -15.68 -0.14 3.60
C PHE A 172 -16.91 -0.61 2.82
N THR A 173 -18.08 -0.70 3.49
CA THR A 173 -19.33 -1.14 2.87
C THR A 173 -20.15 0.01 2.27
N GLU A 174 -19.89 1.26 2.67
CA GLU A 174 -20.66 2.43 2.23
C GLU A 174 -20.13 3.07 0.94
N GLY A 175 -19.05 2.54 0.35
CA GLY A 175 -18.38 3.08 -0.83
C GLY A 175 -18.70 2.40 -2.16
N SER A 176 -19.45 1.29 -2.16
CA SER A 176 -19.68 0.47 -3.36
C SER A 176 -20.84 0.94 -4.26
N ASP A 177 -21.56 2.00 -3.88
CA ASP A 177 -22.73 2.50 -4.62
C ASP A 177 -22.49 3.89 -5.28
N ARG A 178 -21.29 4.14 -5.86
CA ARG A 178 -21.09 5.36 -6.66
C ARG A 178 -20.32 5.08 -7.93
#